data_3eba603190f2327c1b87086816895585
#
_entry.id   3eba603190f2327c1b87086816895585
#
_cell.length_a   1.000
_cell.length_b   1.000
_cell.length_c   1.000
_cell.angle_alpha   90.00
_cell.angle_beta   90.00
_cell.angle_gamma   90.00
#
_symmetry.space_group_name_H-M   'P 1'
#
loop_
_entity.id
_entity.type
_entity.pdbx_description
1 polymer ?
#
loop_
_entity_poly.entity_id
_entity_poly.type
_entity_poly.pdbx_seq_one_letter_code
_entity_poly.pdbx_strand_id
1 'polypeptide(L)'
;SLMQRFGSLEVAMRQNDLAFEVRDYLKSHPNAAVVNLGCGLDGTGRSCDNGSCNIYNLDFPDVIAVRNELLPAGEREENIPCDLNNTEWFAKIDASGGAVFFASGVFYYFLTEQVKALVQQMADAFPGSVLVFDAANRTAVKMIAKTWLKSAKIKDVGAYFAVSDAPQEISAWDSRLQVTSRGYMLGYTDLKDPSVSGFFRFLARVGDGMMKMQIVKINF
;
A
#
# COMPACT_ATOMS: atom_id res chain seq x y z
N SER A 1 17.73 -18.64 -0.61
CA SER A 1 18.76 -17.92 -1.36
C SER A 1 18.94 -16.48 -0.85
N LEU A 2 20.05 -15.82 -1.19
CA LEU A 2 20.33 -14.43 -0.81
C LEU A 2 19.22 -13.47 -1.32
N MET A 3 18.72 -13.70 -2.53
CA MET A 3 17.63 -12.92 -3.12
C MET A 3 16.29 -13.12 -2.40
N GLN A 4 16.03 -14.31 -1.87
CA GLN A 4 14.83 -14.53 -1.04
C GLN A 4 14.90 -13.75 0.28
N ARG A 5 16.08 -13.70 0.92
CA ARG A 5 16.29 -12.90 2.14
C ARG A 5 16.12 -11.40 1.87
N PHE A 6 16.62 -10.92 0.73
CA PHE A 6 16.42 -9.53 0.34
C PHE A 6 14.94 -9.22 0.08
N GLY A 7 14.23 -10.08 -0.65
CA GLY A 7 12.79 -9.92 -0.87
C GLY A 7 11.98 -9.94 0.43
N SER A 8 12.34 -10.79 1.40
CA SER A 8 11.69 -10.78 2.72
C SER A 8 11.96 -9.49 3.49
N LEU A 9 13.18 -8.96 3.42
CA LEU A 9 13.54 -7.68 4.04
C LEU A 9 12.76 -6.52 3.39
N GLU A 10 12.69 -6.49 2.06
CA GLU A 10 11.92 -5.50 1.30
C GLU A 10 10.45 -5.48 1.73
N VAL A 11 9.80 -6.64 1.79
CA VAL A 11 8.39 -6.75 2.23
C VAL A 11 8.24 -6.26 3.67
N ALA A 12 9.13 -6.66 4.57
CA ALA A 12 9.08 -6.24 5.98
C ALA A 12 9.25 -4.73 6.13
N MET A 13 10.20 -4.12 5.40
CA MET A 13 10.43 -2.67 5.41
C MET A 13 9.22 -1.92 4.86
N ARG A 14 8.67 -2.35 3.73
CA ARG A 14 7.47 -1.78 3.14
C ARG A 14 6.29 -1.79 4.11
N GLN A 15 6.00 -2.92 4.74
CA GLN A 15 4.92 -3.05 5.71
C GLN A 15 5.15 -2.16 6.94
N ASN A 16 6.38 -2.13 7.45
CA ASN A 16 6.74 -1.27 8.58
C ASN A 16 6.53 0.22 8.25
N ASP A 17 6.90 0.66 7.06
CA ASP A 17 6.82 2.05 6.65
C ASP A 17 5.38 2.47 6.35
N LEU A 18 4.56 1.58 5.77
CA LEU A 18 3.12 1.81 5.64
C LEU A 18 2.46 1.90 7.03
N ALA A 19 2.81 1.01 7.95
CA ALA A 19 2.32 1.05 9.33
C ALA A 19 2.74 2.34 10.05
N PHE A 20 3.95 2.85 9.79
CA PHE A 20 4.41 4.13 10.32
C PHE A 20 3.48 5.27 9.89
N GLU A 21 3.15 5.37 8.61
CA GLU A 21 2.26 6.41 8.08
C GLU A 21 0.83 6.29 8.64
N VAL A 22 0.33 5.05 8.80
CA VAL A 22 -0.97 4.81 9.44
C VAL A 22 -0.95 5.28 10.90
N ARG A 23 0.04 4.88 11.68
CA ARG A 23 0.17 5.29 13.08
C ARG A 23 0.38 6.79 13.23
N ASP A 24 1.09 7.43 12.30
CA ASP A 24 1.29 8.87 12.31
C ASP A 24 -0.03 9.62 12.12
N TYR A 25 -0.87 9.17 11.19
CA TYR A 25 -2.23 9.71 11.02
C TYR A 25 -3.10 9.53 12.27
N LEU A 26 -3.03 8.36 12.92
CA LEU A 26 -3.80 8.06 14.13
C LEU A 26 -3.43 8.93 15.34
N LYS A 27 -2.26 9.56 15.37
CA LYS A 27 -1.88 10.50 16.46
C LYS A 27 -2.81 11.70 16.52
N SER A 28 -3.26 12.20 15.37
CA SER A 28 -4.19 13.32 15.28
C SER A 28 -5.65 12.91 15.07
N HIS A 29 -5.89 11.66 14.66
CA HIS A 29 -7.22 11.11 14.37
C HIS A 29 -7.39 9.74 15.06
N PRO A 30 -7.43 9.67 16.41
CA PRO A 30 -7.39 8.40 17.13
C PRO A 30 -8.58 7.48 16.84
N ASN A 31 -9.72 8.03 16.45
CA ASN A 31 -10.95 7.30 16.14
C ASN A 31 -11.15 7.06 14.63
N ALA A 32 -10.11 7.25 13.82
CA ALA A 32 -10.22 7.12 12.38
C ALA A 32 -10.48 5.67 11.93
N ALA A 33 -11.02 5.54 10.72
CA ALA A 33 -11.01 4.29 9.99
C ALA A 33 -9.59 3.99 9.46
N VAL A 34 -9.09 2.80 9.73
CA VAL A 34 -7.86 2.24 9.15
C VAL A 34 -8.27 1.22 8.10
N VAL A 35 -8.03 1.52 6.83
CA VAL A 35 -8.57 0.73 5.71
C VAL A 35 -7.44 0.10 4.92
N ASN A 36 -7.36 -1.24 4.97
CA ASN A 36 -6.38 -2.04 4.23
C ASN A 36 -6.96 -2.46 2.88
N LEU A 37 -6.50 -1.84 1.81
CA LEU A 37 -6.93 -2.11 0.45
C LEU A 37 -6.13 -3.27 -0.16
N GLY A 38 -6.81 -4.34 -0.58
CA GLY A 38 -6.16 -5.56 -1.08
C GLY A 38 -5.39 -6.26 0.04
N CYS A 39 -6.07 -6.52 1.15
CA CYS A 39 -5.47 -6.95 2.41
C CYS A 39 -4.82 -8.34 2.38
N GLY A 40 -5.25 -9.23 1.50
CA GLY A 40 -4.78 -10.62 1.53
C GLY A 40 -4.87 -11.22 2.92
N LEU A 41 -3.77 -11.81 3.38
CA LEU A 41 -3.59 -12.32 4.74
C LEU A 41 -2.70 -11.39 5.60
N ASP A 42 -2.55 -10.13 5.19
CA ASP A 42 -1.74 -9.14 5.91
C ASP A 42 -2.40 -8.70 7.23
N GLY A 43 -1.61 -8.64 8.29
CA GLY A 43 -2.03 -8.21 9.63
C GLY A 43 -1.64 -6.76 9.97
N THR A 44 -1.16 -5.97 9.02
CA THR A 44 -0.65 -4.61 9.26
C THR A 44 -1.72 -3.70 9.87
N GLY A 45 -2.96 -3.75 9.40
CA GLY A 45 -4.06 -2.98 9.98
C GLY A 45 -4.23 -3.25 11.48
N ARG A 46 -4.32 -4.52 11.85
CA ARG A 46 -4.41 -4.97 13.26
C ARG A 46 -3.20 -4.51 14.08
N SER A 47 -2.01 -4.53 13.51
CA SER A 47 -0.79 -4.08 14.21
C SER A 47 -0.79 -2.58 14.50
N CYS A 48 -1.64 -1.80 13.84
CA CYS A 48 -1.80 -0.35 14.04
C CYS A 48 -2.93 -0.02 15.01
N ASP A 49 -3.65 -1.01 15.54
CA ASP A 49 -4.77 -0.78 16.47
C ASP A 49 -4.30 0.01 17.71
N ASN A 50 -4.90 1.16 17.92
CA ASN A 50 -4.63 2.05 19.05
C ASN A 50 -5.67 1.93 20.17
N GLY A 51 -6.60 0.97 20.07
CA GLY A 51 -7.70 0.77 21.03
C GLY A 51 -8.94 1.62 20.76
N SER A 52 -8.93 2.51 19.76
CA SER A 52 -10.03 3.44 19.46
C SER A 52 -10.40 3.48 17.96
N CYS A 53 -9.49 3.14 17.06
CA CYS A 53 -9.74 3.11 15.62
C CYS A 53 -10.58 1.88 15.21
N ASN A 54 -11.25 1.99 14.07
CA ASN A 54 -11.91 0.87 13.40
C ASN A 54 -11.07 0.40 12.23
N ILE A 55 -10.93 -0.90 12.05
CA ILE A 55 -10.07 -1.52 11.04
C ILE A 55 -10.94 -2.23 10.01
N TYR A 56 -10.72 -1.91 8.74
CA TYR A 56 -11.42 -2.50 7.60
C TYR A 56 -10.40 -3.18 6.67
N ASN A 57 -10.58 -4.48 6.42
CA ASN A 57 -9.74 -5.25 5.52
C ASN A 57 -10.54 -5.60 4.27
N LEU A 58 -10.13 -5.07 3.13
CA LEU A 58 -10.84 -5.18 1.86
C LEU A 58 -10.06 -6.06 0.87
N ASP A 59 -10.73 -7.04 0.29
CA ASP A 59 -10.19 -7.87 -0.79
C ASP A 59 -11.32 -8.59 -1.53
N PHE A 60 -10.98 -9.33 -2.58
CA PHE A 60 -11.94 -10.16 -3.30
C PHE A 60 -12.64 -11.18 -2.39
N PRO A 61 -13.89 -11.58 -2.71
CA PRO A 61 -14.68 -12.47 -1.86
C PRO A 61 -14.01 -13.80 -1.50
N ASP A 62 -13.30 -14.41 -2.42
CA ASP A 62 -12.56 -15.66 -2.18
C ASP A 62 -11.37 -15.46 -1.23
N VAL A 63 -10.66 -14.34 -1.32
CA VAL A 63 -9.58 -13.97 -0.41
C VAL A 63 -10.13 -13.70 0.99
N ILE A 64 -11.22 -12.96 1.10
CA ILE A 64 -11.87 -12.67 2.39
C ILE A 64 -12.41 -13.95 3.04
N ALA A 65 -12.92 -14.91 2.26
CA ALA A 65 -13.33 -16.20 2.80
C ALA A 65 -12.17 -16.93 3.50
N VAL A 66 -11.00 -17.02 2.84
CA VAL A 66 -9.79 -17.61 3.44
C VAL A 66 -9.30 -16.79 4.64
N ARG A 67 -9.35 -15.45 4.54
CA ARG A 67 -8.96 -14.59 5.65
C ARG A 67 -9.83 -14.81 6.89
N ASN A 68 -11.15 -14.95 6.73
CA ASN A 68 -12.06 -15.21 7.84
C ASN A 68 -11.77 -16.52 8.58
N GLU A 69 -11.24 -17.52 7.88
CA GLU A 69 -10.82 -18.79 8.49
C GLU A 69 -9.48 -18.67 9.25
N LEU A 70 -8.51 -17.98 8.66
CA LEU A 70 -7.13 -17.93 9.17
C LEU A 70 -6.86 -16.73 10.09
N LEU A 71 -7.52 -15.60 9.84
CA LEU A 71 -7.37 -14.33 10.55
C LEU A 71 -8.76 -13.69 10.80
N PRO A 72 -9.62 -14.33 11.60
CA PRO A 72 -10.96 -13.79 11.86
C PRO A 72 -10.89 -12.36 12.44
N ALA A 73 -11.84 -11.53 12.04
CA ALA A 73 -11.92 -10.13 12.46
C ALA A 73 -12.10 -10.02 13.97
N GLY A 74 -11.41 -9.06 14.59
CA GLY A 74 -11.56 -8.71 16.01
C GLY A 74 -12.77 -7.80 16.26
N GLU A 75 -12.89 -7.31 17.49
CA GLU A 75 -14.04 -6.50 17.93
C GLU A 75 -14.23 -5.20 17.13
N ARG A 76 -13.11 -4.51 16.78
CA ARG A 76 -13.11 -3.27 15.99
C ARG A 76 -12.56 -3.50 14.58
N GLU A 77 -12.70 -4.70 14.06
CA GLU A 77 -12.17 -5.09 12.78
C GLU A 77 -13.27 -5.71 11.91
N GLU A 78 -13.32 -5.36 10.65
CA GLU A 78 -14.25 -5.91 9.67
C GLU A 78 -13.51 -6.35 8.41
N ASN A 79 -13.79 -7.57 7.95
CA ASN A 79 -13.30 -8.10 6.68
C ASN A 79 -14.39 -7.93 5.61
N ILE A 80 -14.15 -7.06 4.62
CA ILE A 80 -15.14 -6.65 3.62
C ILE A 80 -14.79 -7.26 2.25
N PRO A 81 -15.61 -8.18 1.73
CA PRO A 81 -15.46 -8.66 0.37
C PRO A 81 -15.88 -7.58 -0.64
N CYS A 82 -14.99 -7.24 -1.57
CA CYS A 82 -15.27 -6.27 -2.63
C CYS A 82 -14.26 -6.37 -3.78
N ASP A 83 -14.61 -5.76 -4.91
CA ASP A 83 -13.65 -5.34 -5.94
C ASP A 83 -13.33 -3.87 -5.71
N LEU A 84 -12.06 -3.52 -5.56
CA LEU A 84 -11.62 -2.13 -5.32
C LEU A 84 -11.98 -1.17 -6.47
N ASN A 85 -12.20 -1.69 -7.69
CA ASN A 85 -12.66 -0.88 -8.82
C ASN A 85 -14.15 -0.49 -8.73
N ASN A 86 -14.91 -1.12 -7.84
CA ASN A 86 -16.31 -0.80 -7.59
C ASN A 86 -16.40 -0.02 -6.27
N THR A 87 -16.92 1.20 -6.34
CA THR A 87 -16.98 2.13 -5.20
C THR A 87 -18.06 1.82 -4.15
N GLU A 88 -18.84 0.75 -4.32
CA GLU A 88 -19.87 0.35 -3.35
C GLU A 88 -19.31 0.13 -1.93
N TRP A 89 -18.05 -0.25 -1.80
CA TRP A 89 -17.40 -0.38 -0.52
C TRP A 89 -17.22 0.93 0.24
N PHE A 90 -17.26 2.09 -0.43
CA PHE A 90 -17.16 3.41 0.22
C PHE A 90 -18.23 3.57 1.31
N ALA A 91 -19.45 3.12 1.03
CA ALA A 91 -20.57 3.22 1.95
C ALA A 91 -20.42 2.34 3.23
N LYS A 92 -19.46 1.42 3.22
CA LYS A 92 -19.19 0.53 4.37
C LYS A 92 -18.15 1.10 5.32
N ILE A 93 -17.46 2.18 4.94
CA ILE A 93 -16.40 2.77 5.75
C ILE A 93 -16.98 3.94 6.55
N ASP A 94 -16.94 3.82 7.87
CA ASP A 94 -17.25 4.95 8.75
C ASP A 94 -16.00 5.84 8.89
N ALA A 95 -15.98 6.90 8.11
CA ALA A 95 -14.91 7.89 8.10
C ALA A 95 -15.23 9.14 8.96
N SER A 96 -16.22 9.09 9.85
CA SER A 96 -16.62 10.22 10.69
C SER A 96 -15.51 10.73 11.60
N GLY A 97 -14.60 9.84 12.02
CA GLY A 97 -13.38 10.16 12.77
C GLY A 97 -12.14 10.43 11.92
N GLY A 98 -12.31 10.55 10.60
CA GLY A 98 -11.23 10.54 9.61
C GLY A 98 -10.98 9.15 9.05
N ALA A 99 -10.14 9.06 8.01
CA ALA A 99 -9.75 7.77 7.45
C ALA A 99 -8.31 7.77 6.92
N VAL A 100 -7.61 6.70 7.16
CA VAL A 100 -6.32 6.39 6.53
C VAL A 100 -6.43 5.07 5.78
N PHE A 101 -6.25 5.15 4.48
CA PHE A 101 -6.25 4.03 3.56
C PHE A 101 -4.81 3.62 3.28
N PHE A 102 -4.53 2.33 3.22
CA PHE A 102 -3.21 1.86 2.80
C PHE A 102 -3.31 0.63 1.90
N ALA A 103 -2.37 0.51 0.98
CA ALA A 103 -2.27 -0.60 0.05
C ALA A 103 -0.82 -1.08 -0.02
N SER A 104 -0.57 -2.36 0.24
CA SER A 104 0.75 -2.98 0.23
C SER A 104 0.87 -3.99 -0.89
N GLY A 105 1.63 -3.66 -1.95
CA GLY A 105 1.85 -4.54 -3.10
C GLY A 105 0.60 -4.74 -3.96
N VAL A 106 -0.30 -3.77 -4.04
CA VAL A 106 -1.62 -3.91 -4.68
C VAL A 106 -1.67 -3.22 -6.03
N PHE A 107 -1.32 -1.94 -6.12
CA PHE A 107 -1.53 -1.14 -7.32
C PHE A 107 -0.65 -1.54 -8.51
N TYR A 108 0.38 -2.33 -8.30
CA TYR A 108 1.16 -2.95 -9.38
C TYR A 108 0.32 -3.78 -10.35
N TYR A 109 -0.85 -4.26 -9.93
CA TYR A 109 -1.75 -5.09 -10.73
C TYR A 109 -2.88 -4.30 -11.39
N PHE A 110 -2.92 -2.98 -11.18
CA PHE A 110 -3.93 -2.08 -11.73
C PHE A 110 -3.37 -1.35 -12.96
N LEU A 111 -4.25 -1.00 -13.88
CA LEU A 111 -3.92 -0.03 -14.93
C LEU A 111 -3.82 1.38 -14.29
N THR A 112 -3.00 2.25 -14.88
CA THR A 112 -2.85 3.63 -14.40
C THR A 112 -4.19 4.36 -14.31
N GLU A 113 -5.06 4.18 -15.31
CA GLU A 113 -6.39 4.80 -15.33
C GLU A 113 -7.32 4.28 -14.23
N GLN A 114 -7.17 3.01 -13.82
CA GLN A 114 -7.92 2.46 -12.70
C GLN A 114 -7.48 3.10 -11.37
N VAL A 115 -6.17 3.23 -11.14
CA VAL A 115 -5.64 3.89 -9.94
C VAL A 115 -6.05 5.36 -9.91
N LYS A 116 -5.94 6.06 -11.03
CA LYS A 116 -6.36 7.46 -11.17
C LYS A 116 -7.85 7.64 -10.84
N ALA A 117 -8.71 6.81 -11.44
CA ALA A 117 -10.16 6.87 -11.19
C ALA A 117 -10.48 6.62 -9.71
N LEU A 118 -9.86 5.60 -9.11
CA LEU A 118 -10.03 5.29 -7.68
C LEU A 118 -9.61 6.47 -6.79
N VAL A 119 -8.44 7.05 -7.03
CA VAL A 119 -7.91 8.19 -6.26
C VAL A 119 -8.85 9.40 -6.37
N GLN A 120 -9.33 9.73 -7.58
CA GLN A 120 -10.26 10.85 -7.78
C GLN A 120 -11.60 10.62 -7.06
N GLN A 121 -12.15 9.41 -7.13
CA GLN A 121 -13.39 9.03 -6.45
C GLN A 121 -13.21 9.05 -4.91
N MET A 122 -12.05 8.62 -4.41
CA MET A 122 -11.74 8.71 -2.98
C MET A 122 -11.60 10.15 -2.51
N ALA A 123 -11.03 11.05 -3.32
CA ALA A 123 -10.95 12.48 -3.00
C ALA A 123 -12.34 13.12 -2.87
N ASP A 124 -13.31 12.65 -3.67
CA ASP A 124 -14.71 13.10 -3.57
C ASP A 124 -15.42 12.54 -2.33
N ALA A 125 -15.19 11.27 -2.03
CA ALA A 125 -15.94 10.56 -0.98
C ALA A 125 -15.36 10.76 0.42
N PHE A 126 -14.04 10.99 0.55
CA PHE A 126 -13.32 11.02 1.82
C PHE A 126 -12.42 12.26 1.94
N PRO A 127 -12.97 13.48 1.87
CA PRO A 127 -12.16 14.69 2.02
C PRO A 127 -11.49 14.74 3.40
N GLY A 128 -10.22 15.15 3.44
CA GLY A 128 -9.42 15.20 4.66
C GLY A 128 -8.82 13.86 5.09
N SER A 129 -9.02 12.79 4.33
CA SER A 129 -8.39 11.49 4.57
C SER A 129 -7.04 11.36 3.87
N VAL A 130 -6.36 10.25 4.08
CA VAL A 130 -5.03 9.95 3.54
C VAL A 130 -5.02 8.57 2.90
N LEU A 131 -4.38 8.46 1.73
CA LEU A 131 -4.03 7.19 1.10
C LEU A 131 -2.51 7.03 1.05
N VAL A 132 -2.00 5.90 1.54
CA VAL A 132 -0.59 5.52 1.44
C VAL A 132 -0.42 4.18 0.74
N PHE A 133 0.55 4.09 -0.16
CA PHE A 133 0.81 2.84 -0.90
C PHE A 133 2.24 2.79 -1.42
N ASP A 134 2.72 1.60 -1.67
CA ASP A 134 4.02 1.40 -2.30
C ASP A 134 3.91 1.46 -3.83
N ALA A 135 4.92 2.04 -4.44
CA ALA A 135 5.04 2.16 -5.88
C ALA A 135 6.50 2.07 -6.33
N ALA A 136 6.70 1.83 -7.61
CA ALA A 136 8.01 1.78 -8.23
C ALA A 136 7.92 2.22 -9.70
N ASN A 137 9.08 2.46 -10.32
CA ASN A 137 9.12 2.86 -11.71
C ASN A 137 8.79 1.70 -12.67
N ARG A 138 8.59 2.03 -13.94
CA ARG A 138 8.21 1.07 -14.99
C ARG A 138 9.17 -0.11 -15.12
N THR A 139 10.46 0.11 -14.91
CA THR A 139 11.47 -0.96 -15.00
C THR A 139 11.29 -1.97 -13.88
N ALA A 140 11.11 -1.50 -12.66
CA ALA A 140 10.85 -2.35 -11.50
C ALA A 140 9.53 -3.10 -11.64
N VAL A 141 8.45 -2.42 -12.04
CA VAL A 141 7.14 -3.05 -12.25
C VAL A 141 7.19 -4.14 -13.32
N LYS A 142 7.90 -3.91 -14.44
CA LYS A 142 8.11 -4.96 -15.47
C LYS A 142 8.89 -6.16 -14.92
N MET A 143 9.88 -5.93 -14.07
CA MET A 143 10.64 -7.02 -13.43
C MET A 143 9.77 -7.84 -12.48
N ILE A 144 8.99 -7.17 -11.64
CA ILE A 144 8.03 -7.80 -10.72
C ILE A 144 7.02 -8.63 -11.52
N ALA A 145 6.38 -8.03 -12.52
CA ALA A 145 5.41 -8.67 -13.38
C ALA A 145 6.01 -9.91 -14.07
N LYS A 146 7.22 -9.79 -14.67
CA LYS A 146 7.88 -10.90 -15.34
C LYS A 146 8.17 -12.08 -14.40
N THR A 147 8.52 -11.80 -13.15
CA THR A 147 8.82 -12.82 -12.15
C THR A 147 7.56 -13.55 -11.71
N TRP A 148 6.50 -12.82 -11.40
CA TRP A 148 5.21 -13.34 -10.94
C TRP A 148 4.42 -14.03 -12.04
N LEU A 149 4.36 -13.44 -13.24
CA LEU A 149 3.62 -13.98 -14.38
C LEU A 149 4.23 -15.27 -14.91
N LYS A 150 5.56 -15.39 -14.85
CA LYS A 150 6.25 -16.64 -15.21
C LYS A 150 5.85 -17.79 -14.28
N SER A 151 5.62 -17.50 -13.00
CA SER A 151 5.16 -18.48 -12.01
C SER A 151 3.66 -18.79 -12.16
N ALA A 152 2.85 -17.81 -12.57
CA ALA A 152 1.39 -17.93 -12.69
C ALA A 152 0.90 -18.32 -14.10
N LYS A 153 1.81 -18.52 -15.09
CA LYS A 153 1.50 -18.83 -16.52
C LYS A 153 0.57 -17.82 -17.22
N ILE A 154 0.53 -16.58 -16.75
CA ILE A 154 -0.28 -15.50 -17.34
C ILE A 154 0.48 -14.88 -18.51
N LYS A 155 -0.11 -14.81 -19.70
CA LYS A 155 0.58 -14.43 -20.95
C LYS A 155 0.41 -12.97 -21.36
N ASP A 156 -0.62 -12.28 -20.94
CA ASP A 156 -0.85 -10.88 -21.31
C ASP A 156 -0.83 -9.97 -20.07
N VAL A 157 0.21 -9.16 -20.00
CA VAL A 157 0.37 -8.16 -18.96
C VAL A 157 0.19 -6.80 -19.59
N GLY A 158 -0.92 -6.17 -19.32
CA GLY A 158 -1.18 -4.78 -19.67
C GLY A 158 -0.14 -3.82 -19.06
N ALA A 159 -0.22 -2.55 -19.38
CA ALA A 159 0.60 -1.51 -18.77
C ALA A 159 0.14 -1.30 -17.32
N TYR A 160 0.74 -2.04 -16.39
CA TYR A 160 0.49 -1.89 -14.97
C TYR A 160 0.96 -0.54 -14.44
N PHE A 161 0.31 -0.10 -13.37
CA PHE A 161 0.63 1.14 -12.70
C PHE A 161 2.09 1.17 -12.26
N ALA A 162 2.79 2.20 -12.70
CA ALA A 162 4.16 2.49 -12.34
C ALA A 162 4.32 4.01 -12.26
N VAL A 163 5.11 4.50 -11.33
CA VAL A 163 5.37 5.91 -11.12
C VAL A 163 6.83 6.13 -10.73
N SER A 164 7.46 7.15 -11.30
CA SER A 164 8.85 7.51 -11.00
C SER A 164 8.91 8.73 -10.07
N ASP A 165 8.09 9.76 -10.35
CA ASP A 165 7.96 10.97 -9.57
C ASP A 165 6.48 11.14 -9.17
N ALA A 166 6.11 10.51 -8.05
CA ALA A 166 4.72 10.52 -7.60
C ALA A 166 4.20 11.94 -7.31
N PRO A 167 4.94 12.85 -6.66
CA PRO A 167 4.49 14.22 -6.48
C PRO A 167 4.14 14.92 -7.78
N GLN A 168 4.95 14.77 -8.82
CA GLN A 168 4.69 15.38 -10.12
C GLN A 168 3.57 14.69 -10.91
N GLU A 169 3.65 13.35 -11.01
CA GLU A 169 2.77 12.57 -11.88
C GLU A 169 1.34 12.47 -11.31
N ILE A 170 1.20 12.25 -10.00
CA ILE A 170 -0.10 12.03 -9.36
C ILE A 170 -0.81 13.37 -9.04
N SER A 171 -0.08 14.40 -8.63
CA SER A 171 -0.70 15.72 -8.42
C SER A 171 -1.33 16.30 -9.69
N ALA A 172 -0.87 15.85 -10.85
CA ALA A 172 -1.47 16.26 -12.12
C ALA A 172 -2.86 15.62 -12.39
N TRP A 173 -3.27 14.63 -11.61
CA TRP A 173 -4.57 13.97 -11.77
C TRP A 173 -5.74 14.81 -11.23
N ASP A 174 -5.49 15.57 -10.15
CA ASP A 174 -6.49 16.42 -9.51
C ASP A 174 -5.76 17.48 -8.66
N SER A 175 -6.16 18.74 -8.80
CA SER A 175 -5.53 19.87 -8.10
C SER A 175 -5.72 19.86 -6.58
N ARG A 176 -6.64 19.04 -6.06
CA ARG A 176 -6.89 18.87 -4.62
C ARG A 176 -5.85 17.97 -3.95
N LEU A 177 -5.17 17.13 -4.72
CA LEU A 177 -4.26 16.11 -4.18
C LEU A 177 -2.95 16.75 -3.70
N GLN A 178 -2.61 16.51 -2.45
CA GLN A 178 -1.29 16.83 -1.90
C GLN A 178 -0.48 15.54 -1.82
N VAL A 179 0.49 15.40 -2.73
CA VAL A 179 1.25 14.16 -2.90
C VAL A 179 2.68 14.32 -2.42
N THR A 180 3.11 13.40 -1.56
CA THR A 180 4.50 13.25 -1.14
C THR A 180 4.96 11.82 -1.36
N SER A 181 6.27 11.61 -1.46
CA SER A 181 6.85 10.27 -1.54
C SER A 181 8.17 10.17 -0.81
N ARG A 182 8.48 8.97 -0.34
CA ARG A 182 9.72 8.63 0.35
C ARG A 182 10.16 7.22 -0.02
N GLY A 183 11.46 7.03 -0.29
CA GLY A 183 12.00 5.69 -0.53
C GLY A 183 11.79 4.79 0.70
N TYR A 184 11.26 3.59 0.53
CA TYR A 184 10.98 2.72 1.67
C TYR A 184 12.16 1.81 2.05
N MET A 185 13.20 1.72 1.22
CA MET A 185 14.39 0.95 1.59
C MET A 185 15.33 1.74 2.51
N LEU A 186 15.48 3.06 2.31
CA LEU A 186 16.41 3.91 3.07
C LEU A 186 15.75 5.20 3.61
N GLY A 187 14.56 5.54 3.15
CA GLY A 187 13.91 6.80 3.50
C GLY A 187 13.37 6.85 4.93
N TYR A 188 12.95 5.71 5.48
CA TYR A 188 12.39 5.56 6.83
C TYR A 188 13.37 4.93 7.82
N THR A 189 14.23 4.03 7.34
CA THR A 189 15.11 3.23 8.19
C THR A 189 16.55 3.42 7.77
N ASP A 190 17.41 3.74 8.73
CA ASP A 190 18.86 3.73 8.51
C ASP A 190 19.39 2.30 8.66
N LEU A 191 19.79 1.70 7.54
CA LEU A 191 20.37 0.35 7.52
C LEU A 191 21.86 0.34 7.97
N LYS A 192 22.25 1.19 8.93
CA LYS A 192 23.61 1.21 9.48
C LYS A 192 23.90 0.14 10.49
N ASP A 193 22.87 -0.61 10.94
CA ASP A 193 23.08 -1.72 11.88
C ASP A 193 24.16 -2.67 11.34
N PRO A 194 25.16 -3.04 12.17
CA PRO A 194 26.25 -3.91 11.74
C PRO A 194 25.81 -5.28 11.23
N SER A 195 24.64 -5.76 11.65
CA SER A 195 24.04 -7.02 11.17
C SER A 195 23.60 -6.98 9.71
N VAL A 196 23.40 -5.78 9.14
CA VAL A 196 23.03 -5.58 7.74
C VAL A 196 24.27 -5.55 6.86
N SER A 197 24.43 -6.54 5.98
CA SER A 197 25.59 -6.64 5.09
C SER A 197 25.69 -5.45 4.14
N GLY A 198 26.92 -5.08 3.75
CA GLY A 198 27.17 -4.04 2.75
C GLY A 198 26.48 -4.30 1.40
N PHE A 199 26.31 -5.58 1.04
CA PHE A 199 25.58 -5.98 -0.15
C PHE A 199 24.08 -5.64 -0.07
N PHE A 200 23.43 -5.87 1.06
CA PHE A 200 22.03 -5.45 1.25
C PHE A 200 21.85 -3.93 1.23
N ARG A 201 22.80 -3.19 1.81
CA ARG A 201 22.79 -1.71 1.70
C ARG A 201 22.92 -1.23 0.27
N PHE A 202 23.77 -1.89 -0.52
CA PHE A 202 23.89 -1.60 -1.96
C PHE A 202 22.58 -1.88 -2.70
N LEU A 203 21.96 -3.05 -2.49
CA LEU A 203 20.68 -3.39 -3.09
C LEU A 203 19.55 -2.43 -2.68
N ALA A 204 19.53 -1.98 -1.42
CA ALA A 204 18.57 -0.99 -0.95
C ALA A 204 18.75 0.38 -1.67
N ARG A 205 19.99 0.81 -1.90
CA ARG A 205 20.27 2.03 -2.70
C ARG A 205 19.82 1.89 -4.16
N VAL A 206 19.99 0.71 -4.74
CA VAL A 206 19.48 0.42 -6.10
C VAL A 206 17.95 0.45 -6.12
N GLY A 207 17.30 -0.13 -5.11
CA GLY A 207 15.84 -0.10 -4.97
C GLY A 207 15.29 1.33 -4.92
N ASP A 208 15.76 2.13 -3.97
CA ASP A 208 15.30 3.51 -3.80
C ASP A 208 15.73 4.43 -4.96
N GLY A 209 16.95 4.28 -5.45
CA GLY A 209 17.53 5.16 -6.47
C GLY A 209 17.10 4.80 -7.89
N MET A 210 17.47 3.62 -8.37
CA MET A 210 17.26 3.19 -9.76
C MET A 210 15.85 2.65 -10.02
N MET A 211 15.25 1.95 -9.05
CA MET A 211 13.92 1.34 -9.19
C MET A 211 12.82 2.27 -8.72
N LYS A 212 13.17 3.39 -8.06
CA LYS A 212 12.22 4.34 -7.47
C LYS A 212 11.18 3.65 -6.58
N MET A 213 11.66 2.71 -5.75
CA MET A 213 10.84 2.04 -4.75
C MET A 213 10.52 3.03 -3.65
N GLN A 214 9.24 3.36 -3.51
CA GLN A 214 8.80 4.48 -2.68
C GLN A 214 7.46 4.19 -2.01
N ILE A 215 7.24 4.81 -0.86
CA ILE A 215 5.91 4.97 -0.27
C ILE A 215 5.37 6.31 -0.76
N VAL A 216 4.22 6.27 -1.39
CA VAL A 216 3.46 7.44 -1.84
C VAL A 216 2.40 7.75 -0.80
N LYS A 217 2.27 9.02 -0.42
CA LYS A 217 1.23 9.52 0.48
C LYS A 217 0.44 10.61 -0.23
N ILE A 218 -0.86 10.42 -0.30
CA ILE A 218 -1.83 11.38 -0.87
C ILE A 218 -2.73 11.87 0.25
N ASN A 219 -2.76 13.17 0.48
CA ASN A 219 -3.79 13.81 1.32
C ASN A 219 -4.88 14.34 0.40
N PHE A 220 -6.13 14.00 0.72
CA PHE A 220 -7.32 14.40 -0.01
C PHE A 220 -7.93 15.72 0.48
#